data_79d16bc8d550f3f9fc8fa5348eaf5d49
#
_entry.id   79d16bc8d550f3f9fc8fa5348eaf5d49
#
_cell.length_a   1.000
_cell.length_b   1.000
_cell.length_c   1.000
_cell.angle_alpha   90.00
_cell.angle_beta   90.00
_cell.angle_gamma   90.00
#
_symmetry.space_group_name_H-M   'P 1'
#
loop_
_entity.id
_entity.type
_entity.pdbx_description
1 polymer ?
#
loop_
_entity_poly.entity_id
_entity_poly.type
_entity_poly.pdbx_seq_one_letter_code
_entity_poly.pdbx_strand_id
1 'polypeptide(L)'
;MEFATYMPWKMQETHISRFHNAIMGKLSLRETIYQILDDHLNQHNGILLGECLSDPGGVAGTIPTSPNVIDLPMTEVAGADFAVGCAIAGRRPVFVVRFQDFMLMNGSPFIAYAATVEEIHGVKAPVFIRALANDCFDATHSNVFHSTFMHHPGFRVCAPMTPGEYREAWADFMAHDTPI
;
A
#
# COMPACT_ATOMS: atom_id res chain seq x y z
N MET A 1 -34.80 -14.98 -0.77
CA MET A 1 -33.35 -14.71 -0.73
C MET A 1 -33.11 -13.69 -1.82
N GLU A 2 -33.14 -12.42 -1.48
CA GLU A 2 -32.87 -11.33 -2.41
C GLU A 2 -31.37 -11.06 -2.40
N PHE A 3 -30.73 -11.21 -3.55
CA PHE A 3 -29.38 -10.76 -3.76
C PHE A 3 -29.37 -9.23 -3.76
N ALA A 4 -28.78 -8.62 -2.75
CA ALA A 4 -28.55 -7.19 -2.72
C ALA A 4 -27.66 -6.79 -3.90
N THR A 5 -28.24 -6.06 -4.82
CA THR A 5 -27.55 -5.49 -5.98
C THR A 5 -26.57 -4.45 -5.48
N TYR A 6 -25.28 -4.71 -5.63
CA TYR A 6 -24.21 -3.76 -5.35
C TYR A 6 -24.37 -2.56 -6.30
N MET A 7 -24.84 -1.44 -5.80
CA MET A 7 -24.89 -0.20 -6.56
C MET A 7 -23.51 0.48 -6.55
N PRO A 8 -22.88 0.68 -7.70
CA PRO A 8 -21.71 1.53 -7.76
C PRO A 8 -22.12 2.97 -7.44
N TRP A 9 -21.54 3.55 -6.38
CA TRP A 9 -21.75 4.94 -6.03
C TRP A 9 -21.32 5.84 -7.21
N LYS A 10 -22.25 6.60 -7.74
CA LYS A 10 -22.00 7.61 -8.77
C LYS A 10 -21.30 8.79 -8.10
N MET A 11 -19.99 8.92 -8.30
CA MET A 11 -19.29 10.18 -8.10
C MET A 11 -19.90 11.21 -9.06
N GLN A 12 -20.53 12.26 -8.51
CA GLN A 12 -20.83 13.46 -9.30
C GLN A 12 -19.49 14.08 -9.69
N GLU A 13 -19.13 13.95 -10.96
CA GLU A 13 -17.95 14.61 -11.50
C GLU A 13 -18.16 16.13 -11.46
N THR A 14 -17.50 16.77 -10.52
CA THR A 14 -17.36 18.24 -10.54
C THR A 14 -16.35 18.64 -11.63
N HIS A 15 -16.41 19.87 -12.11
CA HIS A 15 -15.43 20.40 -13.09
C HIS A 15 -13.98 20.26 -12.61
N ILE A 16 -13.74 20.31 -11.30
CA ILE A 16 -12.43 20.12 -10.67
C ILE A 16 -11.98 18.66 -10.84
N SER A 17 -12.86 17.67 -10.67
CA SER A 17 -12.51 16.26 -10.85
C SER A 17 -12.18 15.91 -12.30
N ARG A 18 -12.87 16.54 -13.28
CA ARG A 18 -12.54 16.37 -14.71
C ARG A 18 -11.19 16.96 -15.07
N PHE A 19 -10.86 18.14 -14.53
CA PHE A 19 -9.55 18.78 -14.74
C PHE A 19 -8.43 17.98 -14.07
N HIS A 20 -8.66 17.52 -12.86
CA HIS A 20 -7.76 16.65 -12.13
C HIS A 20 -7.53 15.33 -12.87
N ASN A 21 -8.58 14.66 -13.34
CA ASN A 21 -8.50 13.44 -14.12
C ASN A 21 -7.80 13.62 -15.48
N ALA A 22 -7.98 14.78 -16.13
CA ALA A 22 -7.30 15.09 -17.39
C ALA A 22 -5.79 15.30 -17.22
N ILE A 23 -5.35 15.85 -16.09
CA ILE A 23 -3.94 16.01 -15.74
C ILE A 23 -3.37 14.66 -15.27
N MET A 24 -4.06 13.98 -14.37
CA MET A 24 -3.64 12.70 -13.80
C MET A 24 -3.59 11.57 -14.85
N GLY A 25 -4.40 11.64 -15.90
CA GLY A 25 -4.35 10.69 -17.02
C GLY A 25 -3.08 10.76 -17.87
N LYS A 26 -2.26 11.79 -17.69
CA LYS A 26 -0.97 11.98 -18.40
C LYS A 26 0.24 11.54 -17.57
N LEU A 27 0.06 11.24 -16.28
CA LEU A 27 1.15 10.86 -15.40
C LEU A 27 1.57 9.41 -15.65
N SER A 28 2.88 9.18 -15.56
CA SER A 28 3.42 7.83 -15.47
C SER A 28 3.00 7.16 -14.16
N LEU A 29 3.14 5.84 -14.08
CA LEU A 29 2.88 5.09 -12.84
C LEU A 29 3.73 5.62 -11.69
N ARG A 30 5.01 5.93 -11.92
CA ARG A 30 5.94 6.51 -10.94
C ARG A 30 5.40 7.83 -10.39
N GLU A 31 5.03 8.76 -11.25
CA GLU A 31 4.52 10.07 -10.85
C GLU A 31 3.20 9.96 -10.11
N THR A 32 2.34 9.04 -10.53
CA THR A 32 1.08 8.75 -9.85
C THR A 32 1.32 8.24 -8.42
N ILE A 33 2.23 7.29 -8.25
CA ILE A 33 2.59 6.77 -6.92
C ILE A 33 3.15 7.89 -6.05
N TYR A 34 4.09 8.67 -6.57
CA TYR A 34 4.70 9.78 -5.83
C TYR A 34 3.64 10.77 -5.34
N GLN A 35 2.75 11.22 -6.21
CA GLN A 35 1.71 12.20 -5.84
C GLN A 35 0.72 11.66 -4.82
N ILE A 36 0.29 10.41 -4.96
CA ILE A 36 -0.60 9.76 -3.99
C ILE A 36 0.07 9.69 -2.61
N LEU A 37 1.33 9.29 -2.56
CA LEU A 37 2.06 9.19 -1.30
C LEU A 37 2.33 10.56 -0.68
N ASP A 38 2.69 11.56 -1.49
CA ASP A 38 2.90 12.93 -1.02
C ASP A 38 1.64 13.52 -0.39
N ASP A 39 0.51 13.39 -1.08
CA ASP A 39 -0.80 13.81 -0.56
C ASP A 39 -1.17 13.07 0.73
N HIS A 40 -1.01 11.76 0.75
CA HIS A 40 -1.30 10.93 1.91
C HIS A 40 -0.51 11.31 3.16
N LEU A 41 0.78 11.56 3.01
CA LEU A 41 1.67 11.94 4.10
C LEU A 41 1.38 13.33 4.66
N ASN A 42 0.88 14.24 3.82
CA ASN A 42 0.64 15.62 4.20
C ASN A 42 -0.79 15.90 4.67
N GLN A 43 -1.80 15.13 4.20
CA GLN A 43 -3.21 15.48 4.40
C GLN A 43 -4.04 14.39 5.09
N HIS A 44 -3.58 13.12 5.09
CA HIS A 44 -4.42 11.98 5.49
C HIS A 44 -3.89 11.19 6.69
N ASN A 45 -3.14 11.85 7.59
CA ASN A 45 -2.54 11.19 8.75
C ASN A 45 -1.66 9.97 8.38
N GLY A 46 -1.12 9.99 7.16
CA GLY A 46 -0.28 8.93 6.63
C GLY A 46 1.09 8.87 7.31
N ILE A 47 1.68 7.71 7.24
CA ILE A 47 3.09 7.46 7.57
C ILE A 47 3.64 6.45 6.58
N LEU A 48 4.84 6.65 6.10
CA LEU A 48 5.51 5.74 5.19
C LEU A 48 6.72 5.12 5.88
N LEU A 49 6.78 3.82 5.88
CA LEU A 49 7.77 3.01 6.56
C LEU A 49 8.39 2.04 5.56
N GLY A 50 9.63 1.71 5.74
CA GLY A 50 10.32 0.70 4.94
C GLY A 50 11.81 0.77 5.12
N GLU A 51 12.52 -0.16 4.50
CA GLU A 51 13.96 -0.27 4.56
C GLU A 51 14.61 0.24 3.27
N CYS A 52 15.77 0.89 3.37
CA CYS A 52 16.51 1.45 2.25
C CYS A 52 15.67 2.44 1.41
N LEU A 53 14.82 3.23 2.03
CA LEU A 53 13.97 4.21 1.35
C LEU A 53 14.78 5.39 0.83
N SER A 54 15.84 5.77 1.53
CA SER A 54 16.72 6.90 1.23
C SER A 54 17.85 6.56 0.25
N ASP A 55 18.02 5.31 -0.14
CA ASP A 55 19.04 4.91 -1.11
C ASP A 55 18.90 5.69 -2.43
N PRO A 56 20.00 6.07 -3.09
CA PRO A 56 19.98 6.75 -4.37
C PRO A 56 19.11 6.02 -5.40
N GLY A 57 18.11 6.71 -5.95
CA GLY A 57 17.10 6.10 -6.81
C GLY A 57 16.12 5.21 -6.07
N GLY A 58 16.09 5.30 -4.74
CA GLY A 58 15.32 4.46 -3.84
C GLY A 58 13.89 4.28 -4.27
N VAL A 59 13.44 3.04 -4.30
CA VAL A 59 12.08 2.63 -4.65
C VAL A 59 11.61 3.30 -5.96
N ALA A 60 12.48 3.33 -6.97
CA ALA A 60 12.24 3.92 -8.29
C ALA A 60 11.83 5.41 -8.28
N GLY A 61 12.28 6.19 -7.29
CA GLY A 61 11.98 7.61 -7.18
C GLY A 61 10.52 7.91 -6.84
N THR A 62 9.88 7.01 -6.11
CA THR A 62 8.46 7.15 -5.72
C THR A 62 8.25 7.57 -4.28
N ILE A 63 9.34 7.78 -3.51
CA ILE A 63 9.26 8.17 -2.10
C ILE A 63 9.33 9.70 -1.99
N PRO A 64 8.30 10.36 -1.43
CA PRO A 64 8.33 11.79 -1.17
C PRO A 64 9.29 12.16 -0.05
N THR A 65 9.73 13.42 -0.05
CA THR A 65 10.46 13.99 1.09
C THR A 65 9.44 14.51 2.11
N SER A 66 9.36 13.85 3.26
CA SER A 66 8.41 14.20 4.32
C SER A 66 8.94 13.75 5.69
N PRO A 67 8.63 14.48 6.78
CA PRO A 67 8.94 14.03 8.13
C PRO A 67 8.17 12.77 8.54
N ASN A 68 7.13 12.41 7.79
CA ASN A 68 6.36 11.19 7.98
C ASN A 68 6.91 9.99 7.18
N VAL A 69 8.08 10.12 6.56
CA VAL A 69 8.82 9.01 5.96
C VAL A 69 9.88 8.55 6.94
N ILE A 70 9.83 7.29 7.33
CA ILE A 70 10.77 6.68 8.28
C ILE A 70 11.50 5.56 7.57
N ASP A 71 12.80 5.78 7.33
CA ASP A 71 13.71 4.75 6.83
C ASP A 71 14.13 3.86 8.00
N LEU A 72 13.68 2.62 7.99
CA LEU A 72 13.89 1.67 9.08
C LEU A 72 15.25 0.98 8.93
N PRO A 73 15.88 0.57 10.03
CA PRO A 73 17.00 -0.36 9.95
C PRO A 73 16.51 -1.71 9.39
N MET A 74 17.44 -2.53 8.90
CA MET A 74 17.14 -3.88 8.37
C MET A 74 16.60 -4.78 9.48
N THR A 75 15.28 -4.78 9.65
CA THR A 75 14.56 -5.45 10.74
C THR A 75 13.19 -5.92 10.26
N GLU A 76 13.15 -6.68 9.21
CA GLU A 76 11.95 -7.01 8.41
C GLU A 76 10.69 -7.27 9.25
N VAL A 77 10.76 -8.20 10.22
CA VAL A 77 9.60 -8.54 11.06
C VAL A 77 9.24 -7.37 11.98
N ALA A 78 10.22 -6.79 12.68
CA ALA A 78 9.97 -5.71 13.63
C ALA A 78 9.48 -4.43 12.92
N GLY A 79 9.96 -4.15 11.71
CA GLY A 79 9.47 -3.05 10.89
C GLY A 79 8.01 -3.23 10.49
N ALA A 80 7.63 -4.44 10.10
CA ALA A 80 6.25 -4.78 9.78
C ALA A 80 5.33 -4.73 11.02
N ASP A 81 5.78 -5.23 12.18
CA ASP A 81 5.07 -5.11 13.45
C ASP A 81 4.85 -3.64 13.83
N PHE A 82 5.86 -2.79 13.63
CA PHE A 82 5.74 -1.36 13.89
C PHE A 82 4.69 -0.70 12.98
N ALA A 83 4.63 -1.08 11.71
CA ALA A 83 3.59 -0.60 10.80
C ALA A 83 2.18 -1.03 11.26
N VAL A 84 2.01 -2.28 11.68
CA VAL A 84 0.74 -2.78 12.25
C VAL A 84 0.38 -2.00 13.52
N GLY A 85 1.35 -1.76 14.41
CA GLY A 85 1.16 -0.95 15.60
C GLY A 85 0.71 0.48 15.29
N CYS A 86 1.29 1.12 14.27
CA CYS A 86 0.86 2.43 13.78
C CYS A 86 -0.59 2.40 13.27
N ALA A 87 -1.00 1.35 12.56
CA ALA A 87 -2.36 1.20 12.08
C ALA A 87 -3.37 1.04 13.22
N ILE A 88 -3.06 0.20 14.21
CA ILE A 88 -3.87 0.03 15.42
C ILE A 88 -3.98 1.34 16.22
N ALA A 89 -2.93 2.16 16.24
CA ALA A 89 -2.92 3.47 16.86
C ALA A 89 -3.68 4.56 16.03
N GLY A 90 -4.35 4.19 14.95
CA GLY A 90 -5.20 5.07 14.16
C GLY A 90 -4.47 5.83 13.04
N ARG A 91 -3.21 5.47 12.72
CA ARG A 91 -2.53 5.96 11.51
C ARG A 91 -2.94 5.11 10.30
N ARG A 92 -2.61 5.59 9.11
CA ARG A 92 -2.75 4.80 7.87
C ARG A 92 -1.37 4.59 7.25
N PRO A 93 -0.62 3.59 7.71
CA PRO A 93 0.73 3.35 7.24
C PRO A 93 0.77 2.79 5.82
N VAL A 94 1.77 3.25 5.07
CA VAL A 94 2.27 2.60 3.86
C VAL A 94 3.57 1.90 4.23
N PHE A 95 3.63 0.60 4.08
CA PHE A 95 4.86 -0.17 4.31
C PHE A 95 5.47 -0.57 2.97
N VAL A 96 6.68 -0.10 2.71
CA VAL A 96 7.37 -0.36 1.46
C VAL A 96 8.33 -1.53 1.60
N VAL A 97 8.10 -2.56 0.82
CA VAL A 97 9.00 -3.71 0.67
C VAL A 97 9.72 -3.58 -0.67
N ARG A 98 11.03 -3.35 -0.61
CA ARG A 98 11.82 -2.98 -1.79
C ARG A 98 11.82 -4.05 -2.88
N PHE A 99 11.80 -5.33 -2.49
CA PHE A 99 11.63 -6.47 -3.38
C PHE A 99 10.64 -7.47 -2.78
N GLN A 100 9.78 -8.04 -3.60
CA GLN A 100 8.70 -8.91 -3.14
C GLN A 100 9.21 -10.17 -2.42
N ASP A 101 10.43 -10.58 -2.68
CA ASP A 101 11.11 -11.68 -2.00
C ASP A 101 11.11 -11.51 -0.48
N PHE A 102 11.31 -10.30 0.01
CA PHE A 102 11.34 -10.00 1.44
C PHE A 102 9.95 -10.06 2.11
N MET A 103 8.87 -10.12 1.33
CA MET A 103 7.54 -10.38 1.88
C MET A 103 7.44 -11.72 2.59
N LEU A 104 8.31 -12.67 2.28
CA LEU A 104 8.37 -13.94 3.01
C LEU A 104 8.81 -13.74 4.48
N MET A 105 9.54 -12.66 4.77
CA MET A 105 9.94 -12.27 6.13
C MET A 105 9.00 -11.21 6.73
N ASN A 106 8.72 -10.15 5.99
CA ASN A 106 7.83 -9.07 6.44
C ASN A 106 6.35 -9.50 6.53
N GLY A 107 5.95 -10.58 5.83
CA GLY A 107 4.54 -10.97 5.69
C GLY A 107 3.88 -11.43 6.98
N SER A 108 4.63 -12.02 7.90
CA SER A 108 4.07 -12.61 9.13
C SER A 108 3.21 -11.63 9.95
N PRO A 109 3.66 -10.42 10.33
CA PRO A 109 2.83 -9.47 11.06
C PRO A 109 1.57 -9.04 10.30
N PHE A 110 1.66 -8.88 9.00
CA PHE A 110 0.51 -8.48 8.19
C PHE A 110 -0.55 -9.57 8.12
N ILE A 111 -0.13 -10.83 7.97
CA ILE A 111 -1.02 -11.99 7.89
C ILE A 111 -1.58 -12.35 9.27
N ALA A 112 -0.70 -12.45 10.29
CA ALA A 112 -1.08 -12.95 11.60
C ALA A 112 -1.83 -11.90 12.45
N TYR A 113 -1.57 -10.61 12.22
CA TYR A 113 -2.14 -9.54 13.03
C TYR A 113 -3.01 -8.59 12.20
N ALA A 114 -2.47 -7.88 11.22
CA ALA A 114 -3.24 -6.87 10.50
C ALA A 114 -4.50 -7.43 9.82
N ALA A 115 -4.39 -8.63 9.24
CA ALA A 115 -5.50 -9.27 8.53
C ALA A 115 -6.56 -9.88 9.45
N THR A 116 -6.24 -10.17 10.72
CA THR A 116 -7.11 -10.93 11.63
C THR A 116 -7.59 -10.15 12.85
N VAL A 117 -6.92 -9.07 13.20
CA VAL A 117 -7.17 -8.33 14.44
C VAL A 117 -8.58 -7.74 14.51
N GLU A 118 -9.16 -7.36 13.37
CA GLU A 118 -10.52 -6.84 13.32
C GLU A 118 -11.54 -7.94 13.68
N GLU A 119 -11.38 -9.14 13.12
CA GLU A 119 -12.27 -10.27 13.39
C GLU A 119 -12.16 -10.75 14.85
N ILE A 120 -10.94 -10.80 15.39
CA ILE A 120 -10.68 -11.33 16.73
C ILE A 120 -10.99 -10.31 17.83
N HIS A 121 -10.63 -9.05 17.60
CA HIS A 121 -10.63 -8.02 18.65
C HIS A 121 -11.46 -6.77 18.30
N GLY A 122 -12.06 -6.70 17.12
CA GLY A 122 -12.78 -5.50 16.66
C GLY A 122 -11.89 -4.28 16.43
N VAL A 123 -10.59 -4.48 16.25
CA VAL A 123 -9.60 -3.42 16.07
C VAL A 123 -9.19 -3.34 14.62
N LYS A 124 -9.23 -2.15 14.06
CA LYS A 124 -8.86 -1.89 12.66
C LYS A 124 -7.34 -1.76 12.52
N ALA A 125 -6.79 -2.36 11.47
CA ALA A 125 -5.37 -2.31 11.18
C ALA A 125 -5.10 -2.15 9.66
N PRO A 126 -5.54 -1.03 9.05
CA PRO A 126 -5.29 -0.78 7.64
C PRO A 126 -3.82 -0.51 7.37
N VAL A 127 -3.17 -1.35 6.59
CA VAL A 127 -1.80 -1.16 6.11
C VAL A 127 -1.78 -1.31 4.60
N PHE A 128 -1.22 -0.33 3.90
CA PHE A 128 -0.91 -0.47 2.48
C PHE A 128 0.49 -1.03 2.32
N ILE A 129 0.59 -2.31 1.96
CA ILE A 129 1.87 -2.97 1.75
C ILE A 129 2.24 -2.84 0.27
N ARG A 130 3.24 -2.04 -0.01
CA ARG A 130 3.75 -1.83 -1.34
C ARG A 130 5.01 -2.66 -1.56
N ALA A 131 4.86 -3.85 -2.11
CA ALA A 131 5.97 -4.73 -2.46
C ALA A 131 6.31 -4.60 -3.94
N LEU A 132 7.59 -4.36 -4.26
CA LEU A 132 8.03 -4.29 -5.64
C LEU A 132 8.28 -5.69 -6.17
N ALA A 133 7.56 -6.05 -7.24
CA ALA A 133 7.91 -7.20 -8.06
C ALA A 133 8.88 -6.74 -9.15
N ASN A 134 9.96 -7.46 -9.33
CA ASN A 134 10.96 -7.19 -10.35
C ASN A 134 11.36 -8.52 -10.98
N ASP A 135 11.64 -8.53 -12.26
CA ASP A 135 12.23 -9.66 -12.94
C ASP A 135 13.61 -9.28 -13.52
N CYS A 136 14.44 -10.26 -13.80
CA CYS A 136 15.74 -10.05 -14.45
C CYS A 136 16.81 -9.32 -13.62
N PHE A 137 16.75 -9.35 -12.30
CA PHE A 137 17.80 -8.75 -11.47
C PHE A 137 18.80 -9.79 -10.96
N ASP A 138 18.41 -10.59 -10.01
CA ASP A 138 19.18 -11.73 -9.48
C ASP A 138 18.26 -12.73 -8.75
N ALA A 139 18.84 -13.82 -8.23
CA ALA A 139 18.07 -14.88 -7.61
C ALA A 139 17.31 -14.50 -6.33
N THR A 140 17.69 -13.39 -5.69
CA THR A 140 17.12 -12.93 -4.42
C THR A 140 16.23 -11.68 -4.54
N HIS A 141 16.14 -11.09 -5.74
CA HIS A 141 15.44 -9.83 -5.98
C HIS A 141 14.53 -9.86 -7.22
N SER A 142 14.22 -11.05 -7.74
CA SER A 142 13.53 -11.21 -9.01
C SER A 142 12.31 -12.13 -8.94
N ASN A 143 11.86 -12.48 -7.75
CA ASN A 143 10.72 -13.37 -7.61
C ASN A 143 9.40 -12.60 -7.49
N VAL A 144 8.31 -13.26 -7.89
CA VAL A 144 6.96 -12.75 -7.82
C VAL A 144 6.11 -13.68 -6.95
N PHE A 145 5.76 -13.23 -5.76
CA PHE A 145 5.09 -14.03 -4.74
C PHE A 145 3.66 -13.57 -4.41
N HIS A 146 3.06 -12.67 -5.18
CA HIS A 146 1.73 -12.14 -4.85
C HIS A 146 0.66 -13.25 -4.72
N SER A 147 0.76 -14.33 -5.48
CA SER A 147 -0.16 -15.47 -5.37
C SER A 147 -0.12 -16.15 -4.00
N THR A 148 0.99 -16.12 -3.30
CA THR A 148 1.14 -16.69 -1.95
C THR A 148 0.21 -15.98 -0.95
N PHE A 149 0.07 -14.68 -1.07
CA PHE A 149 -0.72 -13.88 -0.13
C PHE A 149 -2.22 -13.85 -0.47
N MET A 150 -2.62 -14.22 -1.68
CA MET A 150 -4.02 -14.24 -2.12
C MET A 150 -4.90 -15.23 -1.34
N HIS A 151 -4.30 -16.20 -0.67
CA HIS A 151 -5.02 -17.25 0.07
C HIS A 151 -5.28 -16.89 1.53
N HIS A 152 -4.76 -15.76 2.02
CA HIS A 152 -4.94 -15.36 3.42
C HIS A 152 -6.23 -14.56 3.60
N PRO A 153 -7.17 -15.00 4.46
CA PRO A 153 -8.37 -14.25 4.79
C PRO A 153 -8.02 -12.86 5.36
N GLY A 154 -8.82 -11.86 5.05
CA GLY A 154 -8.62 -10.50 5.53
C GLY A 154 -7.47 -9.74 4.85
N PHE A 155 -6.78 -10.36 3.89
CA PHE A 155 -5.69 -9.76 3.14
C PHE A 155 -6.08 -9.60 1.67
N ARG A 156 -6.06 -8.38 1.15
CA ARG A 156 -6.35 -8.11 -0.26
C ARG A 156 -5.04 -7.97 -1.03
N VAL A 157 -5.00 -8.50 -2.24
CA VAL A 157 -3.80 -8.44 -3.09
C VAL A 157 -4.15 -7.83 -4.44
N CYS A 158 -3.40 -6.80 -4.82
CA CYS A 158 -3.49 -6.13 -6.12
C CYS A 158 -2.13 -6.15 -6.82
N ALA A 159 -2.14 -6.22 -8.13
CA ALA A 159 -0.93 -6.14 -8.96
C ALA A 159 -1.09 -5.05 -10.03
N PRO A 160 -1.13 -3.76 -9.66
CA PRO A 160 -1.39 -2.67 -10.57
C PRO A 160 -0.21 -2.46 -11.54
N MET A 161 -0.52 -2.42 -12.83
CA MET A 161 0.43 -2.18 -13.93
C MET A 161 0.27 -0.78 -14.54
N THR A 162 -0.84 -0.12 -14.28
CA THR A 162 -1.16 1.20 -14.85
C THR A 162 -1.44 2.23 -13.74
N PRO A 163 -1.32 3.53 -14.06
CA PRO A 163 -1.72 4.60 -13.14
C PRO A 163 -3.18 4.50 -12.67
N GLY A 164 -4.07 4.04 -13.54
CA GLY A 164 -5.49 3.84 -13.22
C GLY A 164 -5.69 2.76 -12.17
N GLU A 165 -5.14 1.59 -12.40
CA GLU A 165 -5.22 0.44 -11.48
C GLU A 165 -4.58 0.76 -10.12
N TYR A 166 -3.48 1.53 -10.10
CA TYR A 166 -2.89 1.95 -8.83
C TYR A 166 -3.81 2.90 -8.05
N ARG A 167 -4.48 3.83 -8.74
CA ARG A 167 -5.48 4.71 -8.10
C ARG A 167 -6.67 3.93 -7.56
N GLU A 168 -7.11 2.90 -8.26
CA GLU A 168 -8.21 2.02 -7.80
C GLU A 168 -7.79 1.25 -6.54
N ALA A 169 -6.61 0.63 -6.54
CA ALA A 169 -6.06 -0.06 -5.36
C ALA A 169 -5.89 0.89 -4.17
N TRP A 170 -5.45 2.13 -4.43
CA TRP A 170 -5.35 3.15 -3.41
C TRP A 170 -6.70 3.59 -2.86
N ALA A 171 -7.69 3.83 -3.73
CA ALA A 171 -9.04 4.17 -3.32
C ALA A 171 -9.68 3.07 -2.48
N ASP A 172 -9.43 1.81 -2.84
CA ASP A 172 -9.87 0.66 -2.07
C ASP A 172 -9.21 0.61 -0.67
N PHE A 173 -7.92 0.90 -0.56
CA PHE A 173 -7.24 1.03 0.73
C PHE A 173 -7.84 2.14 1.60
N MET A 174 -8.13 3.30 1.01
CA MET A 174 -8.68 4.42 1.76
C MET A 174 -10.13 4.21 2.19
N ALA A 175 -10.87 3.35 1.49
CA ALA A 175 -12.27 3.02 1.79
C ALA A 175 -12.45 1.91 2.83
N HIS A 176 -11.42 1.13 3.09
CA HIS A 176 -11.49 -0.04 3.98
C HIS A 176 -10.45 0.02 5.09
N ASP A 177 -10.68 -0.75 6.15
CA ASP A 177 -9.82 -0.79 7.34
C ASP A 177 -9.05 -2.11 7.48
N THR A 178 -8.91 -2.85 6.40
CA THR A 178 -8.11 -4.08 6.29
C THR A 178 -6.84 -3.87 5.46
N PRO A 179 -5.81 -4.69 5.63
CA PRO A 179 -4.57 -4.57 4.85
C PRO A 179 -4.76 -4.89 3.37
N ILE A 180 -3.96 -4.27 2.53
CA ILE A 180 -3.90 -4.50 1.09
C ILE A 180 -2.44 -4.52 0.62
#